data_6dd929743131b1f70a33c79fcb016dee
#
_entry.id   6dd929743131b1f70a33c79fcb016dee
#
_cell.length_a   1.000
_cell.length_b   1.000
_cell.length_c   1.000
_cell.angle_alpha   90.00
_cell.angle_beta   90.00
_cell.angle_gamma   90.00
#
_symmetry.space_group_name_H-M   'P 1'
#
loop_
_entity.id
_entity.type
_entity.pdbx_description
1 polymer ?
#
loop_
_entity_poly.entity_id
_entity_poly.type
_entity_poly.pdbx_seq_one_letter_code
_entity_poly.pdbx_strand_id
1 'polypeptide(L)'
;MNKTFRKIVGGALAVTALMGLAACGSKTEDDKAEGKTYKVGIVQFVDDASLNQIEAAIEAELDAKAKELGVTFDYTLYNGQGDATTLNQIGAELVGKGVDLIVPIATPAVKIMQSATEDTEIPIVFSAVSDPVGSGIVDALDAP
;
A
#
# COMPACT_ATOMS: atom_id res chain seq x y z
N MET A 1 -3.56 -43.95 -50.69
CA MET A 1 -4.64 -44.06 -51.66
C MET A 1 -5.62 -42.93 -51.44
N ASN A 2 -5.62 -42.08 -52.42
CA ASN A 2 -6.73 -41.33 -53.01
C ASN A 2 -7.43 -40.27 -52.18
N LYS A 3 -7.20 -39.03 -52.55
CA LYS A 3 -7.86 -38.22 -53.61
C LYS A 3 -9.23 -37.75 -53.13
N THR A 4 -9.69 -36.52 -53.19
CA THR A 4 -9.55 -35.50 -54.25
C THR A 4 -10.33 -34.26 -53.74
N PHE A 5 -9.79 -33.06 -53.83
CA PHE A 5 -10.18 -31.98 -54.72
C PHE A 5 -11.67 -31.56 -54.74
N ARG A 6 -12.01 -30.31 -54.50
CA ARG A 6 -12.14 -29.17 -55.45
C ARG A 6 -12.90 -28.04 -54.70
N LYS A 7 -12.35 -26.87 -54.58
CA LYS A 7 -12.49 -25.66 -55.41
C LYS A 7 -13.94 -25.20 -55.63
N ILE A 8 -14.21 -23.93 -55.31
CA ILE A 8 -14.54 -22.80 -56.23
C ILE A 8 -15.22 -21.72 -55.35
N VAL A 9 -14.67 -20.56 -55.12
CA VAL A 9 -14.58 -19.31 -55.89
C VAL A 9 -15.88 -18.49 -55.91
N GLY A 10 -15.74 -17.25 -55.60
CA GLY A 10 -16.54 -16.12 -56.04
C GLY A 10 -17.28 -15.43 -54.93
N GLY A 11 -17.15 -14.22 -54.70
CA GLY A 11 -16.93 -12.96 -55.31
C GLY A 11 -17.21 -11.90 -54.22
N ALA A 12 -16.40 -11.02 -54.02
CA ALA A 12 -16.21 -9.68 -54.52
C ALA A 12 -17.23 -8.61 -54.05
N LEU A 13 -16.67 -7.51 -53.56
CA LEU A 13 -17.19 -6.13 -53.45
C LEU A 13 -18.17 -5.86 -52.28
N ALA A 14 -18.03 -4.79 -51.48
CA ALA A 14 -17.47 -3.47 -51.66
C ALA A 14 -17.33 -2.79 -50.30
N VAL A 15 -16.24 -2.14 -50.12
CA VAL A 15 -15.99 -0.77 -49.60
C VAL A 15 -17.20 -0.04 -49.07
N THR A 16 -17.10 0.36 -47.79
CA THR A 16 -17.35 1.74 -47.38
C THR A 16 -16.59 2.04 -46.08
N ALA A 17 -15.65 2.95 -46.21
CA ALA A 17 -14.99 3.64 -45.14
C ALA A 17 -15.99 4.58 -44.45
N LEU A 18 -16.08 4.54 -43.14
CA LEU A 18 -16.59 5.65 -42.38
C LEU A 18 -15.67 5.83 -41.15
N MET A 19 -14.94 6.93 -41.26
CA MET A 19 -14.21 7.52 -40.16
C MET A 19 -15.15 7.74 -38.98
N GLY A 20 -14.85 7.11 -37.86
CA GLY A 20 -15.40 7.43 -36.58
C GLY A 20 -14.25 7.86 -35.68
N LEU A 21 -14.24 9.15 -35.31
CA LEU A 21 -13.28 9.77 -34.40
C LEU A 21 -13.13 8.92 -33.14
N ALA A 22 -11.93 8.45 -32.91
CA ALA A 22 -11.52 7.94 -31.62
C ALA A 22 -11.54 9.11 -30.63
N ALA A 23 -12.58 9.19 -29.83
CA ALA A 23 -12.54 9.94 -28.59
C ALA A 23 -11.48 9.25 -27.71
N CYS A 24 -10.37 9.94 -27.47
CA CYS A 24 -9.47 9.64 -26.36
C CYS A 24 -10.26 9.82 -25.06
N GLY A 25 -10.96 8.80 -24.64
CA GLY A 25 -11.37 8.61 -23.28
C GLY A 25 -10.13 8.13 -22.54
N SER A 26 -9.52 8.98 -21.74
CA SER A 26 -8.61 8.57 -20.66
C SER A 26 -9.40 7.58 -19.81
N LYS A 27 -9.20 6.29 -20.02
CA LYS A 27 -9.47 5.31 -18.99
C LYS A 27 -8.46 5.59 -17.90
N THR A 28 -8.89 6.30 -16.88
CA THR A 28 -8.42 6.05 -15.53
C THR A 28 -8.73 4.57 -15.31
N GLU A 29 -7.73 3.72 -15.42
CA GLU A 29 -7.81 2.40 -14.86
C GLU A 29 -7.95 2.63 -13.36
N ASP A 30 -9.19 2.60 -12.87
CA ASP A 30 -9.47 2.20 -11.51
C ASP A 30 -8.93 0.77 -11.42
N ASP A 31 -7.67 0.67 -11.03
CA ASP A 31 -7.05 -0.58 -10.62
C ASP A 31 -7.79 -0.98 -9.36
N LYS A 32 -8.90 -1.69 -9.53
CA LYS A 32 -9.65 -2.26 -8.43
C LYS A 32 -8.68 -3.20 -7.71
N ALA A 33 -8.20 -2.74 -6.58
CA ALA A 33 -7.32 -3.49 -5.68
C ALA A 33 -8.04 -4.71 -5.06
N GLU A 34 -9.20 -5.06 -5.56
CA GLU A 34 -10.07 -6.13 -5.10
C GLU A 34 -9.32 -7.47 -5.06
N GLY A 35 -9.20 -8.06 -3.87
CA GLY A 35 -8.48 -9.30 -3.63
C GLY A 35 -6.98 -9.15 -3.39
N LYS A 36 -6.41 -7.94 -3.43
CA LYS A 36 -5.00 -7.71 -3.13
C LYS A 36 -4.75 -7.82 -1.62
N THR A 37 -3.62 -8.42 -1.24
CA THR A 37 -3.15 -8.45 0.15
C THR A 37 -2.00 -7.46 0.33
N TYR A 38 -2.10 -6.62 1.35
CA TYR A 38 -1.08 -5.66 1.75
C TYR A 38 -0.50 -6.08 3.09
N LYS A 39 0.82 -6.15 3.19
CA LYS A 39 1.54 -6.44 4.43
C LYS A 39 1.77 -5.14 5.20
N VAL A 40 1.29 -5.06 6.43
CA VAL A 40 1.38 -3.86 7.27
C VAL A 40 2.15 -4.15 8.55
N GLY A 41 3.18 -3.36 8.84
CA GLY A 41 3.87 -3.39 10.13
C GLY A 41 3.32 -2.30 11.04
N ILE A 42 2.65 -2.66 12.14
CA ILE A 42 2.26 -1.71 13.19
C ILE A 42 3.36 -1.72 14.25
N VAL A 43 3.99 -0.59 14.52
CA VAL A 43 5.17 -0.51 15.41
C VAL A 43 4.88 0.40 16.59
N GLN A 44 4.62 -0.19 17.73
CA GLN A 44 4.40 0.54 18.99
C GLN A 44 5.72 0.77 19.70
N PHE A 45 5.91 1.99 20.26
CA PHE A 45 7.13 2.33 21.00
C PHE A 45 7.30 1.49 22.26
N VAL A 46 6.25 1.38 23.06
CA VAL A 46 6.25 0.69 24.37
C VAL A 46 4.84 0.20 24.68
N ASP A 47 4.74 -0.84 25.49
CA ASP A 47 3.44 -1.29 26.02
C ASP A 47 2.95 -0.27 27.07
N ASP A 48 1.95 0.52 26.66
CA ASP A 48 1.28 1.54 27.44
C ASP A 48 -0.21 1.55 27.13
N ALA A 49 -1.03 1.72 28.16
CA ALA A 49 -2.49 1.64 28.02
C ALA A 49 -3.08 2.60 26.99
N SER A 50 -2.50 3.81 26.84
CA SER A 50 -2.95 4.80 25.86
C SER A 50 -2.54 4.40 24.45
N LEU A 51 -1.31 3.90 24.28
CA LEU A 51 -0.82 3.43 22.99
C LEU A 51 -1.54 2.15 22.54
N ASN A 52 -1.88 1.26 23.47
CA ASN A 52 -2.67 0.04 23.18
C ASN A 52 -4.08 0.38 22.68
N GLN A 53 -4.70 1.47 23.16
CA GLN A 53 -5.98 1.93 22.64
C GLN A 53 -5.87 2.48 21.23
N ILE A 54 -4.76 3.17 20.91
CA ILE A 54 -4.50 3.69 19.56
C ILE A 54 -4.23 2.54 18.60
N GLU A 55 -3.44 1.57 19.01
CA GLU A 55 -3.15 0.36 18.22
C GLU A 55 -4.44 -0.41 17.90
N ALA A 56 -5.27 -0.68 18.90
CA ALA A 56 -6.56 -1.36 18.69
C ALA A 56 -7.50 -0.58 17.75
N ALA A 57 -7.47 0.75 17.78
CA ALA A 57 -8.24 1.58 16.86
C ALA A 57 -7.69 1.50 15.43
N ILE A 58 -6.37 1.43 15.24
CA ILE A 58 -5.74 1.24 13.94
C ILE A 58 -6.13 -0.11 13.35
N GLU A 59 -6.05 -1.19 14.12
CA GLU A 59 -6.46 -2.52 13.67
C GLU A 59 -7.94 -2.57 13.25
N ALA A 60 -8.82 -1.97 14.07
CA ALA A 60 -10.24 -1.90 13.76
C ALA A 60 -10.52 -1.13 12.47
N GLU A 61 -9.79 -0.03 12.20
CA GLU A 61 -9.93 0.75 10.97
C GLU A 61 -9.37 0.01 9.76
N LEU A 62 -8.25 -0.71 9.89
CA LEU A 62 -7.72 -1.56 8.84
C LEU A 62 -8.73 -2.65 8.45
N ASP A 63 -9.35 -3.30 9.43
CA ASP A 63 -10.38 -4.32 9.20
C ASP A 63 -11.64 -3.75 8.52
N ALA A 64 -12.05 -2.54 8.90
CA ALA A 64 -13.17 -1.85 8.29
C ALA A 64 -12.87 -1.48 6.84
N LYS A 65 -11.69 -0.90 6.59
CA LYS A 65 -11.22 -0.51 5.25
C LYS A 65 -10.96 -1.72 4.34
N ALA A 66 -10.48 -2.82 4.88
CA ALA A 66 -10.33 -4.07 4.13
C ALA A 66 -11.67 -4.51 3.51
N LYS A 67 -12.74 -4.48 4.30
CA LYS A 67 -14.09 -4.83 3.85
C LYS A 67 -14.65 -3.83 2.82
N GLU A 68 -14.41 -2.54 3.06
CA GLU A 68 -14.87 -1.46 2.17
C GLU A 68 -14.20 -1.55 0.79
N LEU A 69 -12.89 -1.78 0.77
CA LEU A 69 -12.07 -1.78 -0.43
C LEU A 69 -11.99 -3.15 -1.13
N GLY A 70 -12.48 -4.22 -0.49
CA GLY A 70 -12.35 -5.58 -1.01
C GLY A 70 -10.91 -6.10 -1.01
N VAL A 71 -10.07 -5.63 -0.09
CA VAL A 71 -8.66 -6.01 0.05
C VAL A 71 -8.43 -6.77 1.36
N THR A 72 -7.21 -7.27 1.55
CA THR A 72 -6.75 -7.84 2.82
C THR A 72 -5.58 -7.01 3.33
N PHE A 73 -5.62 -6.60 4.60
CA PHE A 73 -4.44 -6.10 5.31
C PHE A 73 -3.93 -7.22 6.22
N ASP A 74 -2.76 -7.75 5.87
CA ASP A 74 -2.02 -8.72 6.69
C ASP A 74 -1.09 -7.92 7.61
N TYR A 75 -1.61 -7.56 8.79
CA TYR A 75 -0.87 -6.72 9.72
C TYR A 75 -0.26 -7.51 10.87
N THR A 76 0.90 -7.05 11.32
CA THR A 76 1.62 -7.60 12.48
C THR A 76 2.00 -6.45 13.41
N LEU A 77 1.67 -6.62 14.69
CA LEU A 77 2.08 -5.68 15.75
C LEU A 77 3.49 -6.02 16.24
N TYR A 78 4.33 -4.99 16.31
CA TYR A 78 5.67 -5.00 16.88
C TYR A 78 5.74 -4.06 18.07
N ASN A 79 6.40 -4.49 19.14
CA ASN A 79 6.60 -3.68 20.32
C ASN A 79 8.09 -3.36 20.49
N GLY A 80 8.44 -2.07 20.51
CA GLY A 80 9.79 -1.58 20.66
C GLY A 80 10.33 -1.66 22.10
N GLN A 81 9.48 -1.99 23.08
CA GLN A 81 9.84 -2.13 24.50
C GLN A 81 10.51 -0.88 25.10
N GLY A 82 10.25 0.29 24.52
CA GLY A 82 10.90 1.54 24.91
C GLY A 82 12.38 1.63 24.55
N ASP A 83 12.89 0.74 23.72
CA ASP A 83 14.30 0.58 23.39
C ASP A 83 14.60 0.85 21.92
N ALA A 84 15.54 1.76 21.68
CA ALA A 84 15.91 2.16 20.32
C ALA A 84 16.57 1.03 19.52
N THR A 85 17.31 0.13 20.17
CA THR A 85 17.98 -1.00 19.50
C THR A 85 16.94 -1.98 18.99
N THR A 86 15.94 -2.29 19.82
CA THR A 86 14.80 -3.13 19.44
C THR A 86 14.04 -2.51 18.28
N LEU A 87 13.75 -1.21 18.30
CA LEU A 87 13.09 -0.52 17.18
C LEU A 87 13.90 -0.57 15.88
N ASN A 88 15.22 -0.38 15.96
CA ASN A 88 16.10 -0.50 14.77
C ASN A 88 16.07 -1.92 14.18
N GLN A 89 16.04 -2.96 15.04
CA GLN A 89 15.89 -4.34 14.59
C GLN A 89 14.54 -4.59 13.91
N ILE A 90 13.45 -4.06 14.49
CA ILE A 90 12.12 -4.12 13.90
C ILE A 90 12.10 -3.43 12.53
N GLY A 91 12.68 -2.23 12.43
CA GLY A 91 12.76 -1.50 11.16
C GLY A 91 13.49 -2.29 10.08
N ALA A 92 14.65 -2.84 10.41
CA ALA A 92 15.42 -3.69 9.48
C ALA A 92 14.65 -4.96 9.08
N GLU A 93 13.91 -5.57 10.00
CA GLU A 93 13.07 -6.73 9.73
C GLU A 93 11.94 -6.39 8.77
N LEU A 94 11.22 -5.27 8.99
CA LEU A 94 10.11 -4.82 8.15
C LEU A 94 10.57 -4.51 6.73
N VAL A 95 11.69 -3.81 6.59
CA VAL A 95 12.31 -3.55 5.28
C VAL A 95 12.71 -4.86 4.60
N GLY A 96 13.35 -5.77 5.34
CA GLY A 96 13.74 -7.08 4.81
C GLY A 96 12.57 -7.97 4.39
N LYS A 97 11.40 -7.83 5.04
CA LYS A 97 10.16 -8.52 4.69
C LYS A 97 9.44 -7.89 3.49
N GLY A 98 9.83 -6.69 3.08
CA GLY A 98 9.18 -5.94 2.01
C GLY A 98 7.70 -5.70 2.34
N VAL A 99 7.44 -5.05 3.48
CA VAL A 99 6.07 -4.66 3.84
C VAL A 99 5.58 -3.53 2.94
N ASP A 100 4.28 -3.45 2.73
CA ASP A 100 3.66 -2.43 1.86
C ASP A 100 3.39 -1.12 2.62
N LEU A 101 3.38 -1.15 3.96
CA LEU A 101 3.09 -0.01 4.82
C LEU A 101 3.67 -0.23 6.23
N ILE A 102 4.18 0.83 6.84
CA ILE A 102 4.52 0.85 8.26
C ILE A 102 3.67 1.90 8.99
N VAL A 103 3.07 1.51 10.11
CA VAL A 103 2.27 2.38 10.97
C VAL A 103 2.94 2.50 12.35
N PRO A 104 3.91 3.41 12.50
CA PRO A 104 4.56 3.62 13.79
C PRO A 104 3.70 4.48 14.71
N ILE A 105 3.68 4.12 16.00
CA ILE A 105 2.93 4.77 17.08
C ILE A 105 3.91 5.40 18.05
N ALA A 106 3.79 6.69 18.29
CA ALA A 106 4.61 7.59 19.07
C ALA A 106 5.91 8.08 18.40
N THR A 107 6.29 9.31 18.70
CA THR A 107 7.42 10.02 18.07
C THR A 107 8.72 9.21 17.98
N PRO A 108 9.19 8.48 19.02
CA PRO A 108 10.43 7.71 18.90
C PRO A 108 10.35 6.58 17.86
N ALA A 109 9.21 5.88 17.81
CA ALA A 109 9.00 4.82 16.82
C ALA A 109 8.98 5.39 15.40
N VAL A 110 8.31 6.53 15.19
CA VAL A 110 8.24 7.19 13.88
C VAL A 110 9.62 7.56 13.38
N LYS A 111 10.44 8.22 14.19
CA LYS A 111 11.79 8.66 13.78
C LYS A 111 12.70 7.50 13.40
N ILE A 112 12.62 6.39 14.14
CA ILE A 112 13.43 5.22 13.84
C ILE A 112 12.92 4.51 12.57
N MET A 113 11.61 4.41 12.37
CA MET A 113 11.05 3.83 11.16
C MET A 113 11.36 4.69 9.93
N GLN A 114 11.28 6.02 10.01
CA GLN A 114 11.71 6.92 8.93
C GLN A 114 13.17 6.68 8.55
N SER A 115 14.06 6.61 9.55
CA SER A 115 15.48 6.32 9.27
C SER A 115 15.70 4.93 8.66
N ALA A 116 14.95 3.92 9.11
CA ALA A 116 15.06 2.57 8.58
C ALA A 116 14.57 2.44 7.13
N THR A 117 13.65 3.30 6.70
CA THR A 117 13.04 3.28 5.36
C THR A 117 13.58 4.33 4.41
N GLU A 118 14.59 5.12 4.81
CA GLU A 118 15.11 6.27 4.06
C GLU A 118 15.50 5.90 2.60
N ASP A 119 16.06 4.70 2.39
CA ASP A 119 16.46 4.21 1.08
C ASP A 119 15.42 3.29 0.42
N THR A 120 14.16 3.35 0.88
CA THR A 120 13.07 2.50 0.36
C THR A 120 11.88 3.36 -0.09
N GLU A 121 10.93 2.74 -0.79
CA GLU A 121 9.66 3.36 -1.13
C GLU A 121 8.51 2.93 -0.19
N ILE A 122 8.84 2.35 0.98
CA ILE A 122 7.82 1.92 1.95
C ILE A 122 7.19 3.15 2.60
N PRO A 123 5.90 3.40 2.41
CA PRO A 123 5.23 4.54 3.03
C PRO A 123 5.09 4.36 4.54
N ILE A 124 5.10 5.49 5.24
CA ILE A 124 4.86 5.56 6.68
C ILE A 124 3.61 6.39 6.94
N VAL A 125 2.67 5.82 7.69
CA VAL A 125 1.51 6.53 8.25
C VAL A 125 1.65 6.54 9.75
N PHE A 126 2.08 7.66 10.31
CA PHE A 126 2.36 7.76 11.74
C PHE A 126 1.14 8.12 12.59
N SER A 127 1.17 7.72 13.86
CA SER A 127 0.13 8.01 14.85
C SER A 127 0.75 8.44 16.19
N ALA A 128 -0.04 9.15 17.00
CA ALA A 128 0.35 9.61 18.35
C ALA A 128 1.61 10.47 18.38
N VAL A 129 1.78 11.37 17.43
CA VAL A 129 2.86 12.36 17.40
C VAL A 129 2.31 13.72 17.81
N SER A 130 2.81 14.28 18.92
CA SER A 130 2.30 15.54 19.48
C SER A 130 2.70 16.78 18.68
N ASP A 131 3.91 16.76 18.10
CA ASP A 131 4.46 17.87 17.31
C ASP A 131 5.29 17.30 16.16
N PRO A 132 4.66 16.95 15.05
CA PRO A 132 5.36 16.33 13.93
C PRO A 132 6.32 17.29 13.21
N VAL A 133 6.01 18.58 13.15
CA VAL A 133 6.88 19.60 12.54
C VAL A 133 8.08 19.89 13.44
N GLY A 134 7.84 20.20 14.72
CA GLY A 134 8.92 20.49 15.68
C GLY A 134 9.82 19.27 15.94
N SER A 135 9.30 18.06 15.75
CA SER A 135 10.09 16.83 15.81
C SER A 135 10.87 16.54 14.53
N GLY A 136 10.64 17.27 13.45
CA GLY A 136 11.26 17.04 12.14
C GLY A 136 10.81 15.72 11.47
N ILE A 137 9.56 15.34 11.70
CA ILE A 137 8.93 14.17 11.06
C ILE A 137 8.36 14.58 9.70
N VAL A 138 7.78 15.77 9.62
CA VAL A 138 7.27 16.39 8.40
C VAL A 138 7.71 17.85 8.34
N ASP A 139 7.79 18.42 7.15
CA ASP A 139 8.19 19.81 6.98
C ASP A 139 7.07 20.79 7.36
N ALA A 140 5.82 20.42 7.08
CA ALA A 140 4.63 21.17 7.44
C ALA A 140 3.43 20.23 7.60
N LEU A 141 2.36 20.71 8.27
CA LEU A 141 1.16 19.87 8.50
C LEU A 141 0.35 19.61 7.22
N ASP A 142 0.51 20.43 6.21
CA ASP A 142 -0.11 20.32 4.88
C ASP A 142 0.85 19.80 3.80
N ALA A 143 2.07 19.42 4.21
CA ALA A 143 3.11 18.83 3.36
C ALA A 143 3.81 17.69 4.14
N PRO A 144 3.10 16.58 4.37
CA PRO A 144 3.63 15.43 5.12
C PRO A 144 4.70 14.64 4.34
#